data_c421d20c49044eb7ebf3ddf33fe21928
#
_entry.id   c421d20c49044eb7ebf3ddf33fe21928
#
_cell.length_a   1.000
_cell.length_b   1.000
_cell.length_c   1.000
_cell.angle_alpha   90.00
_cell.angle_beta   90.00
_cell.angle_gamma   90.00
#
_symmetry.space_group_name_H-M   'P 1'
#
loop_
_entity.id
_entity.type
_entity.pdbx_description
1 polymer ?
#
loop_
_entity_poly.entity_id
_entity_poly.type
_entity_poly.pdbx_seq_one_letter_code
_entity_poly.pdbx_strand_id
1 'polypeptide(L)'
;MPQNVMVSVVGEGEYLPKLVRAILSREVIPQRNLFLSAKNKAACQAAEGYAFSLCEDDLSAMIKSEIVLVTASKREMPTELAKLSSSSQKRVIVTVCDNEKVNLEYVADRIAAATELIAAV
;
A
#
# COMPACT_ATOMS: atom_id res chain seq x y z
N MET A 1 10.06 1.95 15.21
CA MET A 1 9.27 2.05 13.97
C MET A 1 9.85 3.15 13.09
N PRO A 2 10.18 2.88 11.83
CA PRO A 2 10.74 3.89 10.93
C PRO A 2 9.76 5.07 10.73
N GLN A 3 10.27 6.29 10.83
CA GLN A 3 9.46 7.50 10.74
C GLN A 3 9.38 8.09 9.33
N ASN A 4 10.33 7.69 8.46
CA ASN A 4 10.51 8.35 7.16
C ASN A 4 10.09 7.48 5.96
N VAL A 5 9.58 6.29 6.20
CA VAL A 5 9.16 5.40 5.11
C VAL A 5 7.67 5.55 4.88
N MET A 6 7.32 5.98 3.67
CA MET A 6 5.93 6.16 3.27
C MET A 6 5.47 4.94 2.49
N VAL A 7 4.25 4.50 2.75
CA VAL A 7 3.65 3.31 2.15
C VAL A 7 2.34 3.70 1.51
N SER A 8 2.11 3.27 0.26
CA SER A 8 0.81 3.44 -0.37
C SER A 8 0.19 2.08 -0.65
N VAL A 9 -1.14 2.01 -0.58
CA VAL A 9 -1.90 0.83 -0.95
C VAL A 9 -2.82 1.25 -2.08
N VAL A 10 -2.59 0.67 -3.26
CA VAL A 10 -3.28 1.08 -4.49
C VAL A 10 -3.80 -0.14 -5.24
N GLY A 11 -4.61 0.13 -6.26
CA GLY A 11 -5.19 -0.90 -7.09
C GLY A 11 -6.66 -1.10 -6.79
N GLU A 12 -7.11 -2.35 -6.85
CA GLU A 12 -8.52 -2.68 -6.64
C GLU A 12 -8.67 -4.11 -6.13
N GLY A 13 -9.90 -4.48 -5.79
CA GLY A 13 -10.21 -5.80 -5.29
C GLY A 13 -10.58 -5.79 -3.82
N GLU A 14 -11.09 -6.93 -3.36
CA GLU A 14 -11.60 -7.04 -2.00
C GLU A 14 -10.50 -7.10 -0.93
N TYR A 15 -9.27 -7.46 -1.31
CA TYR A 15 -8.18 -7.52 -0.35
C TYR A 15 -7.62 -6.15 0.01
N LEU A 16 -7.82 -5.15 -0.84
CA LEU A 16 -7.25 -3.82 -0.59
C LEU A 16 -7.74 -3.22 0.74
N PRO A 17 -9.06 -3.12 1.00
CA PRO A 17 -9.51 -2.58 2.30
C PRO A 17 -9.08 -3.47 3.48
N LYS A 18 -9.02 -4.78 3.29
CA LYS A 18 -8.57 -5.69 4.34
C LYS A 18 -7.10 -5.48 4.68
N LEU A 19 -6.25 -5.23 3.68
CA LEU A 19 -4.83 -4.94 3.88
C LEU A 19 -4.63 -3.60 4.58
N VAL A 20 -5.39 -2.59 4.19
CA VAL A 20 -5.36 -1.28 4.86
C VAL A 20 -5.63 -1.46 6.35
N ARG A 21 -6.67 -2.20 6.68
CA ARG A 21 -7.04 -2.45 8.06
C ARG A 21 -5.98 -3.22 8.82
N ALA A 22 -5.40 -4.23 8.19
CA ALA A 22 -4.34 -5.04 8.81
C ALA A 22 -3.09 -4.19 9.11
N ILE A 23 -2.69 -3.35 8.18
CA ILE A 23 -1.53 -2.46 8.34
C ILE A 23 -1.77 -1.47 9.49
N LEU A 24 -2.94 -0.86 9.53
CA LEU A 24 -3.24 0.15 10.54
C LEU A 24 -3.45 -0.46 11.92
N SER A 25 -4.20 -1.57 12.02
CA SER A 25 -4.49 -2.20 13.31
C SER A 25 -3.26 -2.85 13.95
N ARG A 26 -2.31 -3.30 13.14
CA ARG A 26 -1.07 -3.90 13.66
C ARG A 26 0.04 -2.86 13.89
N GLU A 27 -0.24 -1.60 13.62
CA GLU A 27 0.72 -0.50 13.80
C GLU A 27 2.06 -0.77 13.12
N VAL A 28 1.99 -1.28 11.88
CA VAL A 28 3.17 -1.63 11.08
C VAL A 28 4.00 -0.39 10.76
N ILE A 29 3.33 0.74 10.57
CA ILE A 29 3.94 2.04 10.27
C ILE A 29 3.17 3.12 11.02
N PRO A 30 3.74 4.33 11.18
CA PRO A 30 2.96 5.46 11.67
C PRO A 30 1.76 5.70 10.75
N GLN A 31 0.60 5.96 11.33
CA GLN A 31 -0.66 6.06 10.56
C GLN A 31 -0.56 7.05 9.41
N ARG A 32 0.03 8.23 9.66
CA ARG A 32 0.15 9.28 8.63
C ARG A 32 1.07 8.92 7.48
N ASN A 33 1.88 7.86 7.63
CA ASN A 33 2.78 7.37 6.58
C ASN A 33 2.07 6.44 5.60
N LEU A 34 0.82 6.10 5.85
CA LEU A 34 0.01 5.32 4.93
C LEU A 34 -0.76 6.26 4.01
N PHE A 35 -0.52 6.16 2.71
CA PHE A 35 -1.18 6.96 1.70
C PHE A 35 -2.22 6.14 0.95
N LEU A 36 -3.43 6.71 0.84
CA LEU A 36 -4.55 6.09 0.13
C LEU A 36 -5.11 7.07 -0.89
N SER A 37 -5.65 6.53 -1.96
CA SER A 37 -6.33 7.32 -2.99
C SER A 37 -7.75 7.67 -2.55
N ALA A 38 -8.14 8.93 -2.71
CA ALA A 38 -9.51 9.38 -2.46
C ALA A 38 -10.51 8.70 -3.39
N LYS A 39 -10.06 8.19 -4.53
CA LYS A 39 -10.92 7.48 -5.48
C LYS A 39 -11.26 6.07 -5.03
N ASN A 40 -10.51 5.51 -4.08
CA ASN A 40 -10.81 4.20 -3.52
C ASN A 40 -11.58 4.35 -2.22
N LYS A 41 -12.90 4.42 -2.34
CA LYS A 41 -13.78 4.66 -1.20
C LYS A 41 -13.74 3.52 -0.18
N ALA A 42 -13.61 2.28 -0.63
CA ALA A 42 -13.56 1.12 0.26
C ALA A 42 -12.30 1.16 1.14
N ALA A 43 -11.16 1.55 0.58
CA ALA A 43 -9.92 1.71 1.33
C ALA A 43 -10.05 2.81 2.37
N CYS A 44 -10.61 3.94 1.99
CA CYS A 44 -10.80 5.07 2.91
C CYS A 44 -11.76 4.72 4.04
N GLN A 45 -12.81 3.97 3.76
CA GLN A 45 -13.74 3.49 4.80
C GLN A 45 -13.04 2.54 5.77
N ALA A 46 -12.19 1.66 5.26
CA ALA A 46 -11.43 0.73 6.10
C ALA A 46 -10.45 1.46 7.02
N ALA A 47 -10.00 2.64 6.61
CA ALA A 47 -9.08 3.47 7.39
C ALA A 47 -9.78 4.48 8.28
N GLU A 48 -11.11 4.48 8.29
CA GLU A 48 -11.88 5.42 9.11
C GLU A 48 -11.48 5.30 10.58
N GLY A 49 -11.25 6.44 11.22
CA GLY A 49 -10.78 6.49 12.61
C GLY A 49 -9.27 6.52 12.76
N TYR A 50 -8.53 6.31 11.67
CA TYR A 50 -7.07 6.41 11.67
C TYR A 50 -6.61 7.68 10.94
N ALA A 51 -5.45 8.17 11.32
CA ALA A 51 -4.90 9.44 10.78
C ALA A 51 -4.03 9.20 9.54
N PHE A 52 -4.59 8.49 8.56
CA PHE A 52 -3.87 8.21 7.30
C PHE A 52 -3.79 9.47 6.41
N SER A 53 -2.94 9.40 5.40
CA SER A 53 -2.77 10.51 4.45
C SER A 53 -3.56 10.25 3.18
N LEU A 54 -4.37 11.21 2.77
CA LEU A 54 -5.23 11.09 1.62
C LEU A 54 -4.59 11.75 0.40
N CYS A 55 -4.58 11.04 -0.73
CA CYS A 55 -4.10 11.57 -2.01
C CYS A 55 -5.24 11.60 -3.02
N GLU A 56 -5.07 12.42 -4.05
CA GLU A 56 -6.09 12.62 -5.07
C GLU A 56 -6.39 11.34 -5.85
N ASP A 57 -5.34 10.60 -6.21
CA ASP A 57 -5.46 9.36 -6.98
C ASP A 57 -4.32 8.39 -6.65
N ASP A 58 -4.36 7.20 -7.26
CA ASP A 58 -3.34 6.18 -7.03
C ASP A 58 -1.95 6.66 -7.41
N LEU A 59 -1.82 7.34 -8.54
CA LEU A 59 -0.51 7.81 -9.00
C LEU A 59 0.11 8.78 -8.02
N SER A 60 -0.68 9.72 -7.49
CA SER A 60 -0.20 10.67 -6.49
C SER A 60 0.28 9.97 -5.23
N ALA A 61 -0.43 8.93 -4.79
CA ALA A 61 -0.03 8.14 -3.63
C ALA A 61 1.27 7.39 -3.89
N MET A 62 1.39 6.76 -5.07
CA MET A 62 2.57 5.99 -5.45
C MET A 62 3.83 6.86 -5.52
N ILE A 63 3.72 8.05 -6.09
CA ILE A 63 4.86 8.96 -6.24
C ILE A 63 5.45 9.36 -4.88
N LYS A 64 4.62 9.47 -3.87
CA LYS A 64 5.03 9.89 -2.53
C LYS A 64 5.55 8.77 -1.64
N SER A 65 5.59 7.54 -2.15
CA SER A 65 5.84 6.36 -1.33
C SER A 65 7.09 5.60 -1.75
N GLU A 66 7.86 5.12 -0.78
CA GLU A 66 8.98 4.22 -1.02
C GLU A 66 8.52 2.78 -1.19
N ILE A 67 7.43 2.40 -0.54
CA ILE A 67 6.82 1.08 -0.66
C ILE A 67 5.43 1.25 -1.26
N VAL A 68 5.17 0.53 -2.34
CA VAL A 68 3.86 0.54 -2.99
C VAL A 68 3.29 -0.87 -2.93
N LEU A 69 2.17 -1.02 -2.25
CA LEU A 69 1.43 -2.27 -2.18
C LEU A 69 0.33 -2.22 -3.23
N VAL A 70 0.43 -3.08 -4.24
CA VAL A 70 -0.51 -3.11 -5.36
C VAL A 70 -1.39 -4.33 -5.26
N THR A 71 -2.71 -4.12 -5.24
CA THR A 71 -3.68 -5.21 -5.26
C THR A 71 -4.42 -5.20 -6.59
N ALA A 72 -4.58 -6.36 -7.21
CA ALA A 72 -5.35 -6.50 -8.44
C ALA A 72 -5.51 -7.98 -8.73
N SER A 73 -6.42 -8.31 -9.66
CA SER A 73 -6.48 -9.67 -10.20
C SER A 73 -5.22 -9.93 -11.05
N LYS A 74 -4.91 -11.20 -11.30
CA LYS A 74 -3.80 -11.55 -12.20
C LYS A 74 -3.94 -10.86 -13.55
N ARG A 75 -5.17 -10.78 -14.05
CA ARG A 75 -5.47 -10.17 -15.34
C ARG A 75 -5.14 -8.68 -15.37
N GLU A 76 -5.38 -7.99 -14.28
CA GLU A 76 -5.24 -6.54 -14.21
C GLU A 76 -3.89 -6.07 -13.68
N MET A 77 -3.13 -6.97 -13.05
CA MET A 77 -1.86 -6.62 -12.43
C MET A 77 -0.88 -5.94 -13.40
N PRO A 78 -0.71 -6.41 -14.64
CA PRO A 78 0.20 -5.71 -15.56
C PRO A 78 -0.19 -4.26 -15.82
N THR A 79 -1.50 -3.97 -15.92
CA THR A 79 -1.99 -2.61 -16.12
C THR A 79 -1.68 -1.74 -14.89
N GLU A 80 -1.88 -2.28 -13.70
CA GLU A 80 -1.58 -1.54 -12.47
C GLU A 80 -0.09 -1.27 -12.33
N LEU A 81 0.75 -2.26 -12.64
CA LEU A 81 2.20 -2.09 -12.56
C LEU A 81 2.74 -1.11 -13.61
N ALA A 82 2.09 -1.04 -14.77
CA ALA A 82 2.48 -0.11 -15.83
C ALA A 82 2.41 1.35 -15.38
N LYS A 83 1.54 1.68 -14.45
CA LYS A 83 1.43 3.03 -13.90
C LYS A 83 2.71 3.47 -13.21
N LEU A 84 3.48 2.52 -12.68
CA LEU A 84 4.73 2.80 -11.98
C LEU A 84 5.90 3.02 -12.93
N SER A 85 5.80 2.53 -14.17
CA SER A 85 6.91 2.60 -15.13
C SER A 85 7.23 4.03 -15.57
N SER A 86 6.29 4.97 -15.37
CA SER A 86 6.51 6.38 -15.69
C SER A 86 7.32 7.12 -14.63
N SER A 87 7.60 6.49 -13.50
CA SER A 87 8.35 7.09 -12.41
C SER A 87 9.81 6.63 -12.42
N SER A 88 10.73 7.57 -12.24
CA SER A 88 12.17 7.27 -12.17
C SER A 88 12.64 6.93 -10.75
N GLN A 89 11.78 7.05 -9.75
CA GLN A 89 12.17 6.80 -8.37
C GLN A 89 12.25 5.31 -8.07
N LYS A 90 13.23 4.92 -7.25
CA LYS A 90 13.35 3.54 -6.78
C LYS A 90 12.32 3.27 -5.69
N ARG A 91 11.65 2.14 -5.81
CA ARG A 91 10.60 1.72 -4.87
C ARG A 91 10.64 0.24 -4.64
N VAL A 92 10.12 -0.16 -3.48
CA VAL A 92 9.79 -1.56 -3.24
C VAL A 92 8.31 -1.74 -3.60
N ILE A 93 8.05 -2.68 -4.50
CA ILE A 93 6.69 -2.97 -4.94
C ILE A 93 6.29 -4.34 -4.39
N VAL A 94 5.19 -4.38 -3.68
CA VAL A 94 4.61 -5.63 -3.17
C VAL A 94 3.30 -5.86 -3.91
N THR A 95 3.20 -6.98 -4.62
CA THR A 95 1.99 -7.31 -5.38
C THR A 95 1.15 -8.34 -4.63
N VAL A 96 -0.15 -8.12 -4.62
CA VAL A 96 -1.11 -9.04 -4.02
C VAL A 96 -2.20 -9.33 -5.03
N CYS A 97 -2.27 -10.58 -5.50
CA CYS A 97 -3.30 -11.01 -6.44
C CYS A 97 -4.53 -11.50 -5.67
N ASP A 98 -5.67 -10.89 -5.90
CA ASP A 98 -6.88 -11.14 -5.13
C ASP A 98 -7.64 -12.41 -5.56
N ASN A 99 -7.17 -13.09 -6.62
CA ASN A 99 -7.74 -14.38 -7.05
C ASN A 99 -7.09 -15.59 -6.35
N GLU A 100 -6.23 -15.34 -5.37
CA GLU A 100 -5.58 -16.37 -4.57
C GLU A 100 -5.86 -16.12 -3.10
N LYS A 101 -5.70 -17.18 -2.29
CA LYS A 101 -5.85 -17.04 -0.85
C LYS A 101 -4.66 -16.25 -0.29
N VAL A 102 -4.96 -15.13 0.34
CA VAL A 102 -3.92 -14.23 0.85
C VAL A 102 -3.88 -14.26 2.37
N ASN A 103 -2.70 -14.48 2.93
CA ASN A 103 -2.48 -14.35 4.36
C ASN A 103 -2.13 -12.91 4.68
N LEU A 104 -3.10 -12.18 5.23
CA LEU A 104 -2.95 -10.74 5.49
C LEU A 104 -1.88 -10.45 6.55
N GLU A 105 -1.72 -11.34 7.53
CA GLU A 105 -0.68 -11.16 8.55
C GLU A 105 0.71 -11.28 7.95
N TYR A 106 0.89 -12.25 7.04
CA TYR A 106 2.16 -12.42 6.33
C TYR A 106 2.51 -11.16 5.53
N VAL A 107 1.52 -10.60 4.82
CA VAL A 107 1.74 -9.38 4.03
C VAL A 107 2.13 -8.22 4.94
N ALA A 108 1.42 -8.03 6.04
CA ALA A 108 1.73 -6.97 7.00
C ALA A 108 3.14 -7.12 7.57
N ASP A 109 3.57 -8.34 7.91
CA ASP A 109 4.90 -8.60 8.42
C ASP A 109 5.97 -8.30 7.37
N ARG A 110 5.71 -8.60 6.10
CA ARG A 110 6.64 -8.28 5.02
C ARG A 110 6.76 -6.77 4.80
N ILE A 111 5.66 -6.03 4.95
CA ILE A 111 5.69 -4.57 4.88
C ILE A 111 6.55 -4.01 6.03
N ALA A 112 6.37 -4.52 7.24
CA ALA A 112 7.17 -4.08 8.39
C ALA A 112 8.66 -4.33 8.14
N ALA A 113 9.03 -5.51 7.65
CA ALA A 113 10.43 -5.85 7.36
C ALA A 113 11.00 -4.93 6.28
N ALA A 114 10.22 -4.63 5.24
CA ALA A 114 10.65 -3.74 4.15
C ALA A 114 10.87 -2.31 4.64
N THR A 115 10.01 -1.80 5.55
CA THR A 115 10.19 -0.46 6.10
C THR A 115 11.49 -0.35 6.89
N GLU A 116 11.81 -1.36 7.68
CA GLU A 116 13.06 -1.39 8.45
C GLU A 116 14.28 -1.44 7.54
N LEU A 117 14.22 -2.25 6.50
CA LEU A 117 15.30 -2.37 5.54
C LEU A 117 15.58 -1.05 4.83
N ILE A 118 14.55 -0.36 4.39
CA ILE A 118 14.68 0.94 3.70
C ILE A 118 15.24 1.99 4.67
N ALA A 119 14.77 2.01 5.89
CA ALA A 119 15.21 2.99 6.89
C ALA A 119 16.67 2.79 7.28
N ALA A 120 17.22 1.58 7.12
CA ALA A 120 18.61 1.27 7.46
C ALA A 120 19.62 1.69 6.39
N VAL A 121 19.18 2.07 5.21
CA VAL A 121 20.05 2.40 4.07
C VAL A 121 20.51 3.87 4.11
#